data_907b2069e30201130bfb5cc008da81eb
#
_entry.id   907b2069e30201130bfb5cc008da81eb
#
_cell.length_a   1.000
_cell.length_b   1.000
_cell.length_c   1.000
_cell.angle_alpha   90.00
_cell.angle_beta   90.00
_cell.angle_gamma   90.00
#
_symmetry.space_group_name_H-M   'P 1'
#
loop_
_entity.id
_entity.type
_entity.pdbx_description
1 polymer ?
#
loop_
_entity_poly.entity_id
_entity_poly.type
_entity_poly.pdbx_seq_one_letter_code
_entity_poly.pdbx_strand_id
1 'polypeptide(L)'
;MQTEKRKTFLINLSYFGVIAALSFVSIQYILPLIAPFAAAFFIAYVLKKPIAFLRGRLSLSGKPAAVFVVILFYGAAGAVLSLLGVRAFSALSTLIGNLPTMYETHVLPFFLEILDNLESIFVGMDPSLVSALDEIGTQMIQSLTQLVSSVSVKVMSFATAVAAGVPGLFIKLVLMIISTFFIAIDYDRLTGFCLRQMSDGAKDIFFQIKEYVVGTLWVCIRS
;
A
#
# COMPACT_ATOMS: atom_id res chain seq x y z
N MET A 1 20.75 -6.38 -51.62
CA MET A 1 20.96 -7.17 -50.39
C MET A 1 20.88 -6.35 -49.09
N GLN A 2 21.37 -5.10 -49.03
CA GLN A 2 21.28 -4.26 -47.82
C GLN A 2 19.86 -3.75 -47.53
N THR A 3 19.04 -3.48 -48.54
CA THR A 3 17.68 -2.96 -48.39
C THR A 3 16.71 -3.97 -47.76
N GLU A 4 16.85 -5.25 -48.06
CA GLU A 4 16.04 -6.32 -47.47
C GLU A 4 16.35 -6.53 -45.99
N LYS A 5 17.62 -6.47 -45.59
CA LYS A 5 18.02 -6.58 -44.19
C LYS A 5 17.48 -5.40 -43.35
N ARG A 6 17.46 -4.20 -43.94
CA ARG A 6 16.90 -3.02 -43.28
C ARG A 6 15.36 -3.11 -43.12
N LYS A 7 14.67 -3.62 -44.12
CA LYS A 7 13.22 -3.85 -44.02
C LYS A 7 12.86 -4.88 -42.95
N THR A 8 13.58 -6.01 -42.93
CA THR A 8 13.36 -7.05 -41.92
C THR A 8 13.69 -6.53 -40.50
N PHE A 9 14.75 -5.73 -40.36
CA PHE A 9 15.06 -5.10 -39.09
C PHE A 9 13.97 -4.13 -38.62
N LEU A 10 13.45 -3.27 -39.47
CA LEU A 10 12.37 -2.35 -39.19
C LEU A 10 11.08 -3.07 -38.81
N ILE A 11 10.73 -4.16 -39.53
CA ILE A 11 9.55 -4.97 -39.22
C ILE A 11 9.70 -5.64 -37.84
N ASN A 12 10.86 -6.22 -37.54
CA ASN A 12 11.11 -6.82 -36.20
C ASN A 12 11.10 -5.78 -35.10
N LEU A 13 11.70 -4.62 -35.31
CA LEU A 13 11.69 -3.52 -34.36
C LEU A 13 10.27 -3.02 -34.07
N SER A 14 9.46 -2.82 -35.13
CA SER A 14 8.04 -2.47 -34.98
C SER A 14 7.25 -3.54 -34.24
N TYR A 15 7.47 -4.81 -34.55
CA TYR A 15 6.80 -5.94 -33.91
C TYR A 15 7.10 -5.99 -32.40
N PHE A 16 8.39 -5.89 -32.02
CA PHE A 16 8.80 -5.82 -30.61
C PHE A 16 8.27 -4.55 -29.94
N GLY A 17 8.27 -3.41 -30.61
CA GLY A 17 7.71 -2.16 -30.11
C GLY A 17 6.21 -2.27 -29.80
N VAL A 18 5.43 -2.87 -30.70
CA VAL A 18 3.99 -3.09 -30.51
C VAL A 18 3.75 -4.07 -29.33
N ILE A 19 4.49 -5.17 -29.28
CA ILE A 19 4.37 -6.12 -28.17
C ILE A 19 4.74 -5.46 -26.82
N ALA A 20 5.81 -4.69 -26.77
CA ALA A 20 6.21 -3.97 -25.55
C ALA A 20 5.15 -2.95 -25.13
N ALA A 21 4.60 -2.18 -26.08
CA ALA A 21 3.52 -1.23 -25.82
C ALA A 21 2.24 -1.92 -25.33
N LEU A 22 1.82 -3.02 -25.96
CA LEU A 22 0.66 -3.81 -25.53
C LEU A 22 0.88 -4.42 -24.14
N SER A 23 2.08 -4.94 -23.87
CA SER A 23 2.43 -5.48 -22.55
C SER A 23 2.40 -4.39 -21.47
N PHE A 24 2.93 -3.21 -21.76
CA PHE A 24 2.92 -2.08 -20.87
C PHE A 24 1.49 -1.61 -20.53
N VAL A 25 0.65 -1.44 -21.55
CA VAL A 25 -0.77 -1.10 -21.39
C VAL A 25 -1.50 -2.18 -20.60
N SER A 26 -1.25 -3.45 -20.88
CA SER A 26 -1.87 -4.57 -20.16
C SER A 26 -1.50 -4.57 -18.68
N ILE A 27 -0.24 -4.37 -18.34
CA ILE A 27 0.22 -4.31 -16.94
C ILE A 27 -0.38 -3.10 -16.22
N GLN A 28 -0.42 -1.96 -16.87
CA GLN A 28 -0.84 -0.71 -16.23
C GLN A 28 -2.35 -0.60 -16.04
N TYR A 29 -3.15 -1.15 -16.95
CA TYR A 29 -4.62 -1.01 -16.93
C TYR A 29 -5.34 -2.31 -16.58
N ILE A 30 -4.92 -3.46 -17.11
CA ILE A 30 -5.61 -4.73 -16.89
C ILE A 30 -5.28 -5.31 -15.53
N LEU A 31 -4.02 -5.24 -15.08
CA LEU A 31 -3.60 -5.79 -13.80
C LEU A 31 -4.32 -5.13 -12.60
N PRO A 32 -4.44 -3.79 -12.50
CA PRO A 32 -5.22 -3.14 -11.43
C PRO A 32 -6.72 -3.48 -11.47
N LEU A 33 -7.26 -3.81 -12.64
CA LEU A 33 -8.65 -4.22 -12.79
C LEU A 33 -8.87 -5.65 -12.30
N ILE A 34 -7.92 -6.55 -12.54
CA ILE A 34 -7.97 -7.95 -12.11
C ILE A 34 -7.66 -8.10 -10.60
N ALA A 35 -6.86 -7.20 -10.04
CA ALA A 35 -6.41 -7.27 -8.64
C ALA A 35 -7.54 -7.49 -7.62
N PRO A 36 -8.69 -6.77 -7.65
CA PRO A 36 -9.79 -7.01 -6.71
C PRO A 36 -10.41 -8.40 -6.85
N PHE A 37 -10.45 -8.97 -8.04
CA PHE A 37 -10.96 -10.33 -8.28
C PHE A 37 -9.98 -11.40 -7.76
N ALA A 38 -8.69 -11.20 -7.98
CA ALA A 38 -7.65 -12.08 -7.44
C ALA A 38 -7.66 -12.06 -5.90
N ALA A 39 -7.78 -10.88 -5.29
CA ALA A 39 -7.93 -10.73 -3.85
C ALA A 39 -9.20 -11.41 -3.34
N ALA A 40 -10.34 -11.24 -4.03
CA ALA A 40 -11.59 -11.90 -3.71
C ALA A 40 -11.48 -13.43 -3.75
N PHE A 41 -10.77 -13.98 -4.75
CA PHE A 41 -10.51 -15.41 -4.84
C PHE A 41 -9.68 -15.92 -3.67
N PHE A 42 -8.65 -15.18 -3.28
CA PHE A 42 -7.81 -15.52 -2.11
C PHE A 42 -8.62 -15.47 -0.81
N ILE A 43 -9.43 -14.43 -0.61
CA ILE A 43 -10.30 -14.31 0.57
C ILE A 43 -11.31 -15.46 0.61
N ALA A 44 -11.96 -15.76 -0.51
CA ALA A 44 -12.90 -16.90 -0.60
C ALA A 44 -12.22 -18.24 -0.27
N TYR A 45 -10.96 -18.42 -0.68
CA TYR A 45 -10.16 -19.57 -0.31
C TYR A 45 -9.94 -19.67 1.20
N VAL A 46 -9.56 -18.58 1.85
CA VAL A 46 -9.37 -18.52 3.31
C VAL A 46 -10.69 -18.81 4.04
N LEU A 47 -11.80 -18.27 3.53
CA LEU A 47 -13.13 -18.45 4.11
C LEU A 47 -13.72 -19.86 3.90
N LYS A 48 -13.15 -20.66 3.02
CA LYS A 48 -13.64 -22.03 2.76
C LYS A 48 -13.71 -22.87 4.03
N LYS A 49 -12.71 -22.80 4.91
CA LYS A 49 -12.68 -23.55 6.18
C LYS A 49 -13.75 -23.10 7.16
N PRO A 50 -13.90 -21.80 7.48
CA PRO A 50 -15.01 -21.30 8.31
C PRO A 50 -16.39 -21.62 7.73
N ILE A 51 -16.58 -21.53 6.42
CA ILE A 51 -17.84 -21.86 5.75
C ILE A 51 -18.17 -23.36 5.92
N ALA A 52 -17.18 -24.23 5.72
CA ALA A 52 -17.37 -25.68 5.91
C ALA A 52 -17.68 -26.03 7.38
N PHE A 53 -17.02 -25.38 8.33
CA PHE A 53 -17.29 -25.56 9.76
C PHE A 53 -18.71 -25.14 10.14
N LEU A 54 -19.16 -23.99 9.64
CA LEU A 54 -20.51 -23.47 9.92
C LEU A 54 -21.59 -24.36 9.28
N ARG A 55 -21.34 -24.85 8.06
CA ARG A 55 -22.22 -25.78 7.35
C ARG A 55 -22.42 -27.07 8.15
N GLY A 56 -21.35 -27.61 8.75
CA GLY A 56 -21.42 -28.84 9.56
C GLY A 56 -22.17 -28.66 10.89
N ARG A 57 -22.07 -27.48 11.52
CA ARG A 57 -22.69 -27.25 12.84
C ARG A 57 -24.16 -26.80 12.79
N LEU A 58 -24.54 -26.01 11.80
CA LEU A 58 -25.87 -25.38 11.75
C LEU A 58 -26.83 -26.04 10.76
N SER A 59 -26.44 -27.16 10.11
CA SER A 59 -27.23 -27.83 9.06
C SER A 59 -27.76 -26.87 7.97
N LEU A 60 -27.10 -25.74 7.81
CA LEU A 60 -27.45 -24.74 6.80
C LEU A 60 -27.07 -25.25 5.42
N SER A 61 -27.93 -25.04 4.43
CA SER A 61 -27.55 -25.27 3.05
C SER A 61 -26.34 -24.39 2.68
N GLY A 62 -25.48 -24.89 1.79
CA GLY A 62 -24.15 -24.30 1.56
C GLY A 62 -24.13 -22.83 1.20
N LYS A 63 -25.17 -22.32 0.51
CA LYS A 63 -25.25 -20.93 0.05
C LYS A 63 -25.42 -19.92 1.20
N PRO A 64 -26.42 -20.04 2.11
CA PRO A 64 -26.58 -19.07 3.19
C PRO A 64 -25.42 -19.08 4.19
N ALA A 65 -24.77 -20.23 4.42
CA ALA A 65 -23.57 -20.30 5.25
C ALA A 65 -22.41 -19.47 4.65
N ALA A 66 -22.20 -19.55 3.36
CA ALA A 66 -21.19 -18.75 2.67
C ALA A 66 -21.47 -17.24 2.78
N VAL A 67 -22.73 -16.83 2.53
CA VAL A 67 -23.16 -15.44 2.64
C VAL A 67 -22.93 -14.90 4.05
N PHE A 68 -23.35 -15.64 5.07
CA PHE A 68 -23.19 -15.22 6.46
C PHE A 68 -21.72 -15.04 6.86
N VAL A 69 -20.87 -16.00 6.51
CA VAL A 69 -19.43 -15.94 6.83
C VAL A 69 -18.74 -14.77 6.10
N VAL A 70 -19.09 -14.51 4.84
CA VAL A 70 -18.54 -13.38 4.07
C VAL A 70 -18.98 -12.05 4.70
N ILE A 71 -20.24 -11.88 5.08
CA ILE A 71 -20.72 -10.67 5.76
C ILE A 71 -19.98 -10.48 7.09
N LEU A 72 -19.88 -11.54 7.89
CA LEU A 72 -19.17 -11.48 9.17
C LEU A 72 -17.70 -11.08 9.00
N PHE A 73 -17.03 -11.67 8.02
CA PHE A 73 -15.63 -11.37 7.72
C PHE A 73 -15.43 -9.91 7.31
N TYR A 74 -16.20 -9.41 6.34
CA TYR A 74 -16.07 -8.02 5.90
C TYR A 74 -16.54 -7.03 6.96
N GLY A 75 -17.55 -7.37 7.76
CA GLY A 75 -17.95 -6.58 8.91
C GLY A 75 -16.86 -6.46 9.96
N ALA A 76 -16.25 -7.59 10.34
CA ALA A 76 -15.13 -7.60 11.29
C ALA A 76 -13.89 -6.87 10.71
N ALA A 77 -13.52 -7.16 9.46
CA ALA A 77 -12.41 -6.48 8.80
C ALA A 77 -12.64 -4.97 8.67
N GLY A 78 -13.87 -4.56 8.31
CA GLY A 78 -14.25 -3.15 8.22
C GLY A 78 -14.19 -2.45 9.59
N ALA A 79 -14.66 -3.09 10.65
CA ALA A 79 -14.57 -2.55 12.00
C ALA A 79 -13.11 -2.36 12.45
N VAL A 80 -12.25 -3.36 12.23
CA VAL A 80 -10.83 -3.28 12.56
C VAL A 80 -10.14 -2.18 11.75
N LEU A 81 -10.38 -2.13 10.43
CA LEU A 81 -9.79 -1.10 9.56
C LEU A 81 -10.28 0.31 9.92
N SER A 82 -11.55 0.47 10.30
CA SER A 82 -12.09 1.76 10.75
C SER A 82 -11.43 2.23 12.03
N LEU A 83 -11.30 1.34 13.03
CA LEU A 83 -10.63 1.66 14.31
C LEU A 83 -9.16 2.02 14.10
N LEU A 84 -8.43 1.24 13.30
CA LEU A 84 -7.02 1.51 12.99
C LEU A 84 -6.89 2.79 12.18
N GLY A 85 -7.76 3.01 11.20
CA GLY A 85 -7.74 4.19 10.34
C GLY A 85 -7.97 5.48 11.13
N VAL A 86 -8.98 5.51 12.03
CA VAL A 86 -9.26 6.66 12.90
C VAL A 86 -8.07 6.93 13.82
N ARG A 87 -7.50 5.91 14.45
CA ARG A 87 -6.34 6.07 15.32
C ARG A 87 -5.10 6.56 14.57
N ALA A 88 -4.82 5.98 13.41
CA ALA A 88 -3.68 6.39 12.58
C ALA A 88 -3.84 7.84 12.10
N PHE A 89 -5.04 8.21 11.66
CA PHE A 89 -5.34 9.58 11.22
C PHE A 89 -5.21 10.58 12.39
N SER A 90 -5.76 10.26 13.56
CA SER A 90 -5.65 11.09 14.75
C SER A 90 -4.19 11.27 15.18
N ALA A 91 -3.41 10.19 15.24
CA ALA A 91 -2.00 10.26 15.60
C ALA A 91 -1.20 11.12 14.61
N LEU A 92 -1.47 10.95 13.31
CA LEU A 92 -0.82 11.72 12.26
C LEU A 92 -1.18 13.21 12.35
N SER A 93 -2.47 13.54 12.54
CA SER A 93 -2.93 14.92 12.70
C SER A 93 -2.32 15.61 13.92
N THR A 94 -2.20 14.86 15.03
CA THR A 94 -1.57 15.38 16.27
C THR A 94 -0.08 15.65 16.05
N LEU A 95 0.63 14.73 15.40
CA LEU A 95 2.05 14.91 15.09
C LEU A 95 2.27 16.15 14.21
N ILE A 96 1.46 16.31 13.14
CA ILE A 96 1.59 17.44 12.22
C ILE A 96 1.25 18.75 12.92
N GLY A 97 0.15 18.78 13.70
CA GLY A 97 -0.27 19.97 14.42
C GLY A 97 0.75 20.44 15.46
N ASN A 98 1.46 19.49 16.08
CA ASN A 98 2.44 19.79 17.13
C ASN A 98 3.86 20.06 16.59
N LEU A 99 4.16 19.69 15.33
CA LEU A 99 5.50 19.88 14.75
C LEU A 99 5.99 21.34 14.82
N PRO A 100 5.20 22.37 14.39
CA PRO A 100 5.60 23.76 14.52
C PRO A 100 5.81 24.18 15.97
N THR A 101 4.90 23.79 16.86
CA THR A 101 4.97 24.13 18.29
C THR A 101 6.17 23.47 18.97
N MET A 102 6.46 22.20 18.65
CA MET A 102 7.66 21.53 19.16
C MET A 102 8.94 22.21 18.68
N TYR A 103 8.97 22.65 17.43
CA TYR A 103 10.08 23.38 16.89
C TYR A 103 10.27 24.72 17.63
N GLU A 104 9.21 25.53 17.76
CA GLU A 104 9.28 26.83 18.43
C GLU A 104 9.56 26.75 19.93
N THR A 105 9.05 25.70 20.62
CA THR A 105 9.14 25.60 22.08
C THR A 105 10.42 24.90 22.57
N HIS A 106 10.96 23.96 21.78
CA HIS A 106 12.07 23.13 22.24
C HIS A 106 13.32 23.25 21.36
N VAL A 107 13.15 23.24 20.04
CA VAL A 107 14.30 23.20 19.13
C VAL A 107 14.90 24.60 18.95
N LEU A 108 14.07 25.60 18.71
CA LEU A 108 14.54 26.96 18.49
C LEU A 108 15.24 27.56 19.73
N PRO A 109 14.68 27.49 20.95
CA PRO A 109 15.36 27.99 22.15
C PRO A 109 16.69 27.27 22.43
N PHE A 110 16.73 25.96 22.23
CA PHE A 110 17.96 25.20 22.39
C PHE A 110 19.07 25.65 21.43
N PHE A 111 18.73 25.92 20.16
CA PHE A 111 19.69 26.45 19.19
C PHE A 111 20.14 27.86 19.54
N LEU A 112 19.22 28.73 19.97
CA LEU A 112 19.55 30.11 20.38
C LEU A 112 20.47 30.12 21.61
N GLU A 113 20.21 29.25 22.59
CA GLU A 113 21.09 29.10 23.78
C GLU A 113 22.50 28.62 23.41
N ILE A 114 22.62 27.70 22.42
CA ILE A 114 23.94 27.28 21.92
C ILE A 114 24.65 28.44 21.23
N LEU A 115 23.96 29.22 20.41
CA LEU A 115 24.54 30.36 19.70
C LEU A 115 25.00 31.43 20.67
N ASP A 116 24.18 31.81 21.68
CA ASP A 116 24.51 32.76 22.74
C ASP A 116 25.76 32.29 23.56
N ASN A 117 25.82 31.02 23.90
CA ASN A 117 26.97 30.46 24.59
C ASN A 117 28.23 30.48 23.71
N LEU A 118 28.12 30.18 22.43
CA LEU A 118 29.24 30.29 21.49
C LEU A 118 29.71 31.74 21.37
N GLU A 119 28.77 32.69 21.15
CA GLU A 119 29.09 34.10 21.03
C GLU A 119 29.83 34.59 22.30
N SER A 120 29.40 34.19 23.49
CA SER A 120 30.03 34.56 24.78
C SER A 120 31.48 34.06 24.87
N ILE A 121 31.82 32.92 24.30
CA ILE A 121 33.18 32.34 24.26
C ILE A 121 34.07 33.14 23.31
N PHE A 122 33.49 33.68 22.25
CA PHE A 122 34.23 34.44 21.20
C PHE A 122 34.25 35.96 21.48
N VAL A 123 33.61 36.44 22.59
CA VAL A 123 33.70 37.84 23.01
C VAL A 123 35.16 38.18 23.33
N GLY A 124 35.83 38.93 22.47
CA GLY A 124 37.25 39.27 22.53
C GLY A 124 38.08 38.75 21.39
N MET A 125 37.50 37.98 20.45
CA MET A 125 38.12 37.58 19.20
C MET A 125 37.77 38.54 18.04
N ASP A 126 38.31 38.27 16.86
CA ASP A 126 38.09 39.08 15.69
C ASP A 126 36.60 39.25 15.37
N PRO A 127 36.07 40.49 15.17
CA PRO A 127 34.67 40.75 14.86
C PRO A 127 34.18 39.99 13.61
N SER A 128 35.07 39.62 12.69
CA SER A 128 34.72 38.84 11.51
C SER A 128 34.29 37.41 11.84
N LEU A 129 34.79 36.83 12.94
CA LEU A 129 34.42 35.49 13.38
C LEU A 129 33.03 35.49 14.02
N VAL A 130 32.71 36.53 14.79
CA VAL A 130 31.37 36.69 15.41
C VAL A 130 30.30 36.83 14.33
N SER A 131 30.53 37.67 13.31
CA SER A 131 29.58 37.82 12.20
C SER A 131 29.41 36.56 11.38
N ALA A 132 30.46 35.78 11.19
CA ALA A 132 30.37 34.47 10.50
C ALA A 132 29.57 33.44 11.30
N LEU A 133 29.69 33.42 12.63
CA LEU A 133 28.89 32.55 13.51
C LEU A 133 27.41 32.91 13.47
N ASP A 134 27.08 34.21 13.52
CA ASP A 134 25.71 34.69 13.42
C ASP A 134 25.06 34.34 12.08
N GLU A 135 25.81 34.50 10.99
CA GLU A 135 25.36 34.11 9.65
C GLU A 135 25.09 32.60 9.55
N ILE A 136 26.00 31.76 10.06
CA ILE A 136 25.82 30.30 10.10
C ILE A 136 24.62 29.92 10.98
N GLY A 137 24.48 30.54 12.16
CA GLY A 137 23.35 30.32 13.05
C GLY A 137 22.02 30.65 12.38
N THR A 138 21.94 31.80 11.75
CA THR A 138 20.75 32.25 11.01
C THR A 138 20.40 31.28 9.84
N GLN A 139 21.39 30.85 9.09
CA GLN A 139 21.22 29.90 7.98
C GLN A 139 20.73 28.53 8.51
N MET A 140 21.25 28.05 9.65
CA MET A 140 20.79 26.81 10.28
C MET A 140 19.34 26.91 10.72
N ILE A 141 18.95 28.00 11.41
CA ILE A 141 17.56 28.25 11.83
C ILE A 141 16.63 28.27 10.63
N GLN A 142 16.99 29.00 9.57
CA GLN A 142 16.22 29.05 8.33
C GLN A 142 16.08 27.68 7.68
N SER A 143 17.14 26.89 7.63
CA SER A 143 17.13 25.53 7.08
C SER A 143 16.22 24.60 7.89
N LEU A 144 16.26 24.68 9.21
CA LEU A 144 15.38 23.92 10.08
C LEU A 144 13.91 24.32 9.92
N THR A 145 13.63 25.62 9.82
CA THR A 145 12.28 26.12 9.54
C THR A 145 11.75 25.63 8.20
N GLN A 146 12.59 25.63 7.17
CA GLN A 146 12.24 25.10 5.86
C GLN A 146 11.98 23.58 5.91
N LEU A 147 12.77 22.82 6.67
CA LEU A 147 12.55 21.39 6.86
C LEU A 147 11.19 21.12 7.52
N VAL A 148 10.89 21.79 8.63
CA VAL A 148 9.58 21.67 9.32
C VAL A 148 8.42 22.01 8.40
N SER A 149 8.52 23.11 7.66
CA SER A 149 7.52 23.54 6.68
C SER A 149 7.37 22.52 5.56
N SER A 150 8.47 22.03 5.00
CA SER A 150 8.45 21.06 3.89
C SER A 150 7.87 19.72 4.30
N VAL A 151 8.15 19.25 5.52
CA VAL A 151 7.55 18.04 6.08
C VAL A 151 6.05 18.24 6.25
N SER A 152 5.62 19.35 6.84
CA SER A 152 4.19 19.67 7.03
C SER A 152 3.43 19.70 5.70
N VAL A 153 3.98 20.35 4.67
CA VAL A 153 3.39 20.38 3.31
C VAL A 153 3.33 19.00 2.68
N LYS A 154 4.40 18.19 2.80
CA LYS A 154 4.42 16.82 2.25
C LYS A 154 3.38 15.92 2.92
N VAL A 155 3.23 16.01 4.23
CA VAL A 155 2.23 15.21 4.94
C VAL A 155 0.81 15.66 4.60
N MET A 156 0.57 16.97 4.48
CA MET A 156 -0.72 17.49 4.02
C MET A 156 -1.05 17.02 2.60
N SER A 157 -0.08 17.07 1.70
CA SER A 157 -0.26 16.58 0.33
C SER A 157 -0.53 15.07 0.29
N PHE A 158 0.12 14.28 1.14
CA PHE A 158 -0.16 12.86 1.30
C PHE A 158 -1.58 12.61 1.82
N ALA A 159 -2.02 13.34 2.85
CA ALA A 159 -3.37 13.23 3.37
C ALA A 159 -4.43 13.55 2.30
N THR A 160 -4.20 14.60 1.51
CA THR A 160 -5.06 14.99 0.39
C THR A 160 -5.08 13.91 -0.71
N ALA A 161 -3.93 13.33 -1.05
CA ALA A 161 -3.83 12.25 -2.04
C ALA A 161 -4.57 10.99 -1.57
N VAL A 162 -4.47 10.63 -0.29
CA VAL A 162 -5.23 9.52 0.31
C VAL A 162 -6.73 9.82 0.22
N ALA A 163 -7.17 11.01 0.62
CA ALA A 163 -8.58 11.40 0.55
C ALA A 163 -9.12 11.34 -0.89
N ALA A 164 -8.36 11.83 -1.86
CA ALA A 164 -8.72 11.77 -3.28
C ALA A 164 -8.79 10.32 -3.82
N GLY A 165 -8.00 9.40 -3.26
CA GLY A 165 -8.00 7.98 -3.62
C GLY A 165 -9.17 7.17 -3.07
N VAL A 166 -9.84 7.66 -2.00
CA VAL A 166 -10.93 6.93 -1.31
C VAL A 166 -12.06 6.49 -2.25
N PRO A 167 -12.60 7.33 -3.16
CA PRO A 167 -13.67 6.89 -4.06
C PRO A 167 -13.25 5.71 -4.94
N GLY A 168 -12.03 5.73 -5.48
CA GLY A 168 -11.51 4.64 -6.29
C GLY A 168 -11.28 3.35 -5.50
N LEU A 169 -10.81 3.46 -4.26
CA LEU A 169 -10.68 2.34 -3.33
C LEU A 169 -12.05 1.75 -2.99
N PHE A 170 -13.06 2.59 -2.76
CA PHE A 170 -14.42 2.15 -2.45
C PHE A 170 -15.00 1.29 -3.58
N ILE A 171 -14.87 1.73 -4.85
CA ILE A 171 -15.33 0.95 -6.00
C ILE A 171 -14.62 -0.41 -6.07
N LYS A 172 -13.30 -0.44 -5.90
CA LYS A 172 -12.51 -1.70 -5.88
C LYS A 172 -12.93 -2.62 -4.74
N LEU A 173 -13.23 -2.05 -3.57
CA LEU A 173 -13.67 -2.81 -2.40
C LEU A 173 -15.06 -3.41 -2.63
N VAL A 174 -16.00 -2.65 -3.18
CA VAL A 174 -17.33 -3.16 -3.54
C VAL A 174 -17.23 -4.30 -4.56
N LEU A 175 -16.41 -4.12 -5.62
CA LEU A 175 -16.16 -5.19 -6.59
C LEU A 175 -15.54 -6.43 -5.93
N MET A 176 -14.58 -6.25 -5.02
CA MET A 176 -13.95 -7.34 -4.28
C MET A 176 -14.96 -8.08 -3.39
N ILE A 177 -15.82 -7.36 -2.67
CA ILE A 177 -16.85 -7.95 -1.82
C ILE A 177 -17.82 -8.77 -2.66
N ILE A 178 -18.40 -8.19 -3.72
CA ILE A 178 -19.32 -8.86 -4.63
C ILE A 178 -18.68 -10.12 -5.21
N SER A 179 -17.46 -10.00 -5.71
CA SER A 179 -16.71 -11.13 -6.27
C SER A 179 -16.47 -12.22 -5.22
N THR A 180 -16.13 -11.84 -3.97
CA THR A 180 -15.95 -12.81 -2.87
C THR A 180 -17.24 -13.58 -2.59
N PHE A 181 -18.40 -12.92 -2.60
CA PHE A 181 -19.69 -13.60 -2.45
C PHE A 181 -19.91 -14.66 -3.52
N PHE A 182 -19.75 -14.31 -4.79
CA PHE A 182 -19.97 -15.25 -5.89
C PHE A 182 -18.95 -16.40 -5.85
N ILE A 183 -17.69 -16.09 -5.62
CA ILE A 183 -16.63 -17.10 -5.56
C ILE A 183 -16.82 -18.02 -4.34
N ALA A 184 -17.17 -17.49 -3.16
CA ALA A 184 -17.37 -18.28 -1.96
C ALA A 184 -18.58 -19.23 -2.05
N ILE A 185 -19.64 -18.84 -2.75
CA ILE A 185 -20.84 -19.67 -2.97
C ILE A 185 -20.51 -20.88 -3.88
N ASP A 186 -19.80 -20.65 -4.97
CA ASP A 186 -19.53 -21.64 -6.01
C ASP A 186 -18.03 -21.99 -6.10
N TYR A 187 -17.29 -21.90 -4.99
CA TYR A 187 -15.84 -22.05 -4.93
C TYR A 187 -15.34 -23.34 -5.61
N ASP A 188 -15.94 -24.48 -5.28
CA ASP A 188 -15.50 -25.79 -5.80
C ASP A 188 -15.75 -25.90 -7.32
N ARG A 189 -16.84 -25.32 -7.81
CA ARG A 189 -17.16 -25.31 -9.24
C ARG A 189 -16.18 -24.41 -10.02
N LEU A 190 -15.91 -23.20 -9.50
CA LEU A 190 -14.98 -22.27 -10.11
C LEU A 190 -13.54 -22.81 -10.11
N THR A 191 -13.08 -23.34 -9.00
CA THR A 191 -11.75 -23.95 -8.90
C THR A 191 -11.61 -25.13 -9.88
N GLY A 192 -12.63 -26.00 -9.95
CA GLY A 192 -12.65 -27.10 -10.90
C GLY A 192 -12.61 -26.65 -12.36
N PHE A 193 -13.30 -25.56 -12.69
CA PHE A 193 -13.26 -24.96 -14.02
C PHE A 193 -11.87 -24.37 -14.33
N CYS A 194 -11.29 -23.58 -13.42
CA CYS A 194 -9.95 -23.02 -13.60
C CYS A 194 -8.89 -24.11 -13.79
N LEU A 195 -8.92 -25.17 -12.97
CA LEU A 195 -7.97 -26.29 -13.07
C LEU A 195 -8.09 -27.05 -14.40
N ARG A 196 -9.29 -27.13 -14.99
CA ARG A 196 -9.48 -27.78 -16.31
C ARG A 196 -8.90 -26.96 -17.46
N GLN A 197 -8.85 -25.62 -17.32
CA GLN A 197 -8.31 -24.73 -18.33
C GLN A 197 -6.79 -24.54 -18.24
N MET A 198 -6.18 -24.92 -17.10
CA MET A 198 -4.74 -24.76 -16.92
C MET A 198 -3.98 -25.92 -17.58
N SER A 199 -2.85 -25.58 -18.21
CA SER A 199 -1.87 -26.60 -18.65
C SER A 199 -1.27 -27.32 -17.47
N ASP A 200 -0.74 -28.52 -17.68
CA ASP A 200 -0.22 -29.35 -16.58
C ASP A 200 0.92 -28.65 -15.83
N GLY A 201 1.83 -27.95 -16.50
CA GLY A 201 2.87 -27.16 -15.85
C GLY A 201 2.33 -25.98 -15.02
N ALA A 202 1.21 -25.37 -15.44
CA ALA A 202 0.58 -24.30 -14.67
C ALA A 202 -0.17 -24.85 -13.44
N LYS A 203 -0.69 -26.08 -13.48
CA LYS A 203 -1.26 -26.78 -12.33
C LYS A 203 -0.20 -27.05 -11.27
N ASP A 204 0.97 -27.54 -11.67
CA ASP A 204 2.07 -27.83 -10.75
C ASP A 204 2.53 -26.57 -10.01
N ILE A 205 2.70 -25.46 -10.72
CA ILE A 205 3.02 -24.15 -10.12
C ILE A 205 1.91 -23.72 -9.14
N PHE A 206 0.64 -23.87 -9.53
CA PHE A 206 -0.48 -23.49 -8.67
C PHE A 206 -0.51 -24.32 -7.38
N PHE A 207 -0.27 -25.63 -7.44
CA PHE A 207 -0.21 -26.48 -6.27
C PHE A 207 1.00 -26.17 -5.38
N GLN A 208 2.16 -25.89 -5.96
CA GLN A 208 3.36 -25.47 -5.22
C GLN A 208 3.13 -24.14 -4.48
N ILE A 209 2.58 -23.12 -5.15
CA ILE A 209 2.23 -21.83 -4.52
C ILE A 209 1.23 -22.03 -3.38
N LYS A 210 0.20 -22.86 -3.61
CA LYS A 210 -0.81 -23.19 -2.60
C LYS A 210 -0.18 -23.84 -1.37
N GLU A 211 0.68 -24.82 -1.56
CA GLU A 211 1.38 -25.53 -0.48
C GLU A 211 2.30 -24.60 0.30
N TYR A 212 3.05 -23.73 -0.41
CA TYR A 212 3.95 -22.76 0.20
C TYR A 212 3.20 -21.71 1.02
N VAL A 213 2.14 -21.15 0.48
CA VAL A 213 1.31 -20.15 1.17
C VAL A 213 0.61 -20.74 2.39
N VAL A 214 0.02 -21.92 2.26
CA VAL A 214 -0.65 -22.59 3.38
C VAL A 214 0.35 -23.04 4.44
N GLY A 215 1.50 -23.57 4.03
CA GLY A 215 2.58 -23.97 4.94
C GLY A 215 3.13 -22.79 5.73
N THR A 216 3.42 -21.67 5.06
CA THR A 216 3.94 -20.46 5.71
C THR A 216 2.91 -19.82 6.65
N LEU A 217 1.64 -19.71 6.25
CA LEU A 217 0.57 -19.22 7.11
C LEU A 217 0.37 -20.10 8.34
N TRP A 218 0.43 -21.43 8.17
CA TRP A 218 0.31 -22.35 9.30
C TRP A 218 1.45 -22.21 10.31
N VAL A 219 2.68 -22.00 9.83
CA VAL A 219 3.85 -21.76 10.70
C VAL A 219 3.70 -20.42 11.45
N CYS A 220 3.27 -19.35 10.76
CA CYS A 220 3.07 -18.04 11.38
C CYS A 220 1.96 -18.01 12.45
N ILE A 221 0.92 -18.84 12.28
CA ILE A 221 -0.18 -18.91 13.26
C ILE A 221 0.21 -19.73 14.50
N ARG A 222 1.15 -20.68 14.34
CA ARG A 222 1.56 -21.58 15.42
C ARG A 222 2.77 -21.08 16.22
N SER A 223 3.49 -20.08 15.70
CA SER A 223 4.60 -19.39 16.36
C SER A 223 4.08 -18.28 17.25
#